data_780bfc8b85601797365262bc6b06adf1
#
_entry.id   780bfc8b85601797365262bc6b06adf1
#
_cell.length_a   1.000
_cell.length_b   1.000
_cell.length_c   1.000
_cell.angle_alpha   90.00
_cell.angle_beta   90.00
_cell.angle_gamma   90.00
#
_symmetry.space_group_name_H-M   'P 1'
#
loop_
_entity.id
_entity.type
_entity.pdbx_description
1 polymer ?
#
loop_
_entity_poly.entity_id
_entity_poly.type
_entity_poly.pdbx_seq_one_letter_code
_entity_poly.pdbx_strand_id
1 'polypeptide(L)'
;MKIAVVGSGISGLSAAYYLSKKNHVDLFEKEDHFGGHSHTIDLMIGTKKVPVDIGFIVFNFETYPNLINFFNENKIEIEKSNMSFSVSVQDSNFEYCGKGLSGIFSNKVNLFNIKFLKMFFDIIKFYKKSDKLDNLNEKITLGDYLIKNNLSKEFINYHLIPMVSAIWSMPPYAANKMPLKFFLKFFQNHGLFKLKNRPQWYTVSNRSRSYVKTILSKISGEYFKN
;
A
#
# COMPACT_ATOMS: atom_id res chain seq x y z
N MET A 1 31.29 5.43 17.81
CA MET A 1 31.20 3.94 17.88
C MET A 1 31.16 3.40 16.47
N LYS A 2 31.54 2.12 16.26
CA LYS A 2 31.27 1.39 15.02
C LYS A 2 29.95 0.61 15.21
N ILE A 3 29.01 0.76 14.29
CA ILE A 3 27.66 0.17 14.38
C ILE A 3 27.36 -0.53 13.06
N ALA A 4 26.87 -1.75 13.14
CA ALA A 4 26.33 -2.49 11.99
C ALA A 4 24.80 -2.39 11.98
N VAL A 5 24.24 -1.98 10.84
CA VAL A 5 22.80 -2.02 10.59
C VAL A 5 22.51 -3.11 9.55
N VAL A 6 21.63 -4.03 9.87
CA VAL A 6 21.28 -5.16 8.98
C VAL A 6 19.89 -4.94 8.39
N GLY A 7 19.83 -4.93 7.07
CA GLY A 7 18.65 -4.63 6.27
C GLY A 7 18.56 -3.16 5.86
N SER A 8 18.38 -2.92 4.56
CA SER A 8 18.33 -1.58 3.98
C SER A 8 16.92 -1.09 3.61
N GLY A 9 15.87 -1.72 4.13
CA GLY A 9 14.52 -1.18 4.05
C GLY A 9 14.42 0.17 4.77
N ILE A 10 13.25 0.84 4.70
CA ILE A 10 13.09 2.19 5.28
C ILE A 10 13.50 2.27 6.76
N SER A 11 13.27 1.22 7.55
CA SER A 11 13.68 1.18 8.96
C SER A 11 15.20 1.16 9.12
N GLY A 12 15.90 0.31 8.35
CA GLY A 12 17.36 0.25 8.39
C GLY A 12 18.02 1.51 7.82
N LEU A 13 17.53 2.03 6.69
CA LEU A 13 18.02 3.27 6.10
C LEU A 13 17.87 4.47 7.07
N SER A 14 16.70 4.63 7.69
CA SER A 14 16.49 5.72 8.64
C SER A 14 17.34 5.55 9.90
N ALA A 15 17.45 4.34 10.44
CA ALA A 15 18.33 4.07 11.59
C ALA A 15 19.80 4.37 11.25
N ALA A 16 20.30 3.86 10.12
CA ALA A 16 21.67 4.13 9.67
C ALA A 16 21.93 5.62 9.47
N TYR A 17 21.01 6.35 8.84
CA TYR A 17 21.11 7.78 8.66
C TYR A 17 21.22 8.55 9.98
N TYR A 18 20.31 8.32 10.93
CA TYR A 18 20.33 9.04 12.20
C TYR A 18 21.53 8.66 13.07
N LEU A 19 21.92 7.40 13.09
CA LEU A 19 23.10 6.93 13.82
C LEU A 19 24.40 7.48 13.22
N SER A 20 24.47 7.65 11.90
CA SER A 20 25.62 8.16 11.17
C SER A 20 25.99 9.59 11.55
N LYS A 21 25.04 10.36 12.11
CA LYS A 21 25.33 11.74 12.58
C LYS A 21 26.40 11.80 13.67
N LYS A 22 26.61 10.73 14.42
CA LYS A 22 27.56 10.68 15.54
C LYS A 22 28.43 9.42 15.58
N ASN A 23 28.25 8.51 14.64
CA ASN A 23 28.93 7.20 14.64
C ASN A 23 29.35 6.81 13.22
N HIS A 24 30.29 5.89 13.13
CA HIS A 24 30.56 5.18 11.90
C HIS A 24 29.58 4.02 11.75
N VAL A 25 28.79 3.98 10.66
CA VAL A 25 27.71 3.00 10.49
C VAL A 25 27.88 2.23 9.19
N ASP A 26 28.10 0.93 9.30
CA ASP A 26 28.14 0.02 8.18
C ASP A 26 26.73 -0.58 7.94
N LEU A 27 26.25 -0.58 6.70
CA LEU A 27 24.94 -1.07 6.31
C LEU A 27 25.08 -2.39 5.52
N PHE A 28 24.38 -3.42 5.95
CA PHE A 28 24.39 -4.75 5.34
C PHE A 28 23.03 -5.06 4.74
N GLU A 29 23.00 -5.51 3.48
CA GLU A 29 21.80 -5.93 2.76
C GLU A 29 22.03 -7.33 2.15
N LYS A 30 21.05 -8.21 2.28
CA LYS A 30 21.13 -9.56 1.72
C LYS A 30 20.71 -9.64 0.25
N GLU A 31 19.92 -8.68 -0.21
CA GLU A 31 19.45 -8.60 -1.60
C GLU A 31 20.49 -7.87 -2.47
N ASP A 32 20.34 -7.97 -3.78
CA ASP A 32 21.17 -7.29 -4.77
C ASP A 32 20.90 -5.78 -4.90
N HIS A 33 19.91 -5.28 -4.16
CA HIS A 33 19.51 -3.87 -4.16
C HIS A 33 19.26 -3.34 -2.76
N PHE A 34 19.52 -2.04 -2.55
CA PHE A 34 19.16 -1.32 -1.35
C PHE A 34 17.75 -0.75 -1.44
N GLY A 35 17.06 -0.64 -0.29
CA GLY A 35 15.76 -0.01 -0.17
C GLY A 35 14.63 -0.94 0.28
N GLY A 36 14.84 -2.26 0.25
CA GLY A 36 13.78 -3.22 0.58
C GLY A 36 12.56 -3.04 -0.32
N HIS A 37 11.38 -2.77 0.26
CA HIS A 37 10.14 -2.49 -0.49
C HIS A 37 10.19 -1.17 -1.31
N SER A 38 11.15 -0.29 -1.08
CA SER A 38 11.38 0.87 -1.94
C SER A 38 12.22 0.46 -3.14
N HIS A 39 11.61 -0.35 -3.98
CA HIS A 39 12.23 -1.01 -5.11
C HIS A 39 11.72 -0.46 -6.44
N THR A 40 12.63 0.13 -7.20
CA THR A 40 12.37 0.62 -8.55
C THR A 40 13.07 -0.26 -9.57
N ILE A 41 12.33 -0.80 -10.53
CA ILE A 41 12.88 -1.51 -11.69
C ILE A 41 12.80 -0.65 -12.94
N ASP A 42 13.66 -0.93 -13.90
CA ASP A 42 13.63 -0.25 -15.20
C ASP A 42 13.02 -1.17 -16.24
N LEU A 43 11.86 -0.80 -16.77
CA LEU A 43 11.19 -1.53 -17.85
C LEU A 43 11.51 -0.90 -19.19
N MET A 44 11.72 -1.73 -20.22
CA MET A 44 11.81 -1.29 -21.61
C MET A 44 10.41 -1.28 -22.24
N ILE A 45 9.92 -0.11 -22.60
CA ILE A 45 8.66 0.06 -23.34
C ILE A 45 9.03 0.60 -24.73
N GLY A 46 9.09 -0.30 -25.70
CA GLY A 46 9.72 0.00 -26.99
C GLY A 46 11.20 0.33 -26.81
N THR A 47 11.63 1.52 -27.23
CA THR A 47 13.01 2.02 -27.07
C THR A 47 13.25 2.83 -25.80
N LYS A 48 12.19 3.09 -25.01
CA LYS A 48 12.28 3.93 -23.83
C LYS A 48 12.46 3.08 -22.56
N LYS A 49 13.43 3.47 -21.74
CA LYS A 49 13.63 2.93 -20.40
C LYS A 49 12.74 3.71 -19.41
N VAL A 50 11.81 3.01 -18.78
CA VAL A 50 10.83 3.61 -17.85
C VAL A 50 11.05 3.03 -16.45
N PRO A 51 11.41 3.86 -15.46
CA PRO A 51 11.53 3.42 -14.07
C PRO A 51 10.14 3.22 -13.45
N VAL A 52 9.92 2.10 -12.78
CA VAL A 52 8.66 1.71 -12.16
C VAL A 52 8.90 1.23 -10.74
N ASP A 53 8.20 1.80 -9.78
CA ASP A 53 8.18 1.31 -8.40
C ASP A 53 7.28 0.09 -8.29
N ILE A 54 7.80 -1.01 -7.74
CA ILE A 54 7.11 -2.30 -7.65
C ILE A 54 6.77 -2.74 -6.21
N GLY A 55 7.15 -1.95 -5.23
CA GLY A 55 6.87 -2.22 -3.81
C GLY A 55 6.16 -1.05 -3.16
N PHE A 56 6.89 -0.19 -2.46
CA PHE A 56 6.33 1.02 -1.88
C PHE A 56 6.09 2.09 -2.96
N ILE A 57 4.83 2.50 -3.14
CA ILE A 57 4.43 3.36 -4.26
C ILE A 57 3.90 4.71 -3.78
N VAL A 58 3.04 4.72 -2.76
CA VAL A 58 2.31 5.93 -2.34
C VAL A 58 2.26 6.08 -0.83
N PHE A 59 2.15 7.32 -0.38
CA PHE A 59 1.98 7.72 1.02
C PHE A 59 1.10 8.96 1.11
N ASN A 60 0.70 9.35 2.33
CA ASN A 60 -0.05 10.57 2.56
C ASN A 60 0.41 11.27 3.84
N PHE A 61 0.04 12.52 4.01
CA PHE A 61 0.49 13.34 5.16
C PHE A 61 -0.18 12.94 6.49
N GLU A 62 -1.37 12.35 6.44
CA GLU A 62 -2.14 12.02 7.64
C GLU A 62 -1.57 10.80 8.37
N THR A 63 -1.15 9.77 7.60
CA THR A 63 -0.78 8.46 8.15
C THR A 63 0.73 8.18 8.17
N TYR A 64 1.52 9.03 7.52
CA TYR A 64 2.98 8.86 7.42
C TYR A 64 3.78 10.06 7.96
N PRO A 65 3.47 10.64 9.16
CA PRO A 65 4.12 11.87 9.63
C PRO A 65 5.63 11.73 9.76
N ASN A 66 6.12 10.59 10.25
CA ASN A 66 7.55 10.36 10.41
C ASN A 66 8.28 10.25 9.06
N LEU A 67 7.65 9.62 8.05
CA LEU A 67 8.21 9.54 6.71
C LEU A 67 8.29 10.92 6.05
N ILE A 68 7.24 11.73 6.21
CA ILE A 68 7.21 13.11 5.71
C ILE A 68 8.32 13.95 6.35
N ASN A 69 8.48 13.87 7.68
CA ASN A 69 9.54 14.57 8.36
C ASN A 69 10.93 14.12 7.87
N PHE A 70 11.12 12.82 7.68
CA PHE A 70 12.36 12.26 7.16
C PHE A 70 12.65 12.73 5.72
N PHE A 71 11.62 12.79 4.86
CA PHE A 71 11.76 13.31 3.50
C PHE A 71 12.08 14.81 3.49
N ASN A 72 11.38 15.61 4.30
CA ASN A 72 11.64 17.04 4.42
C ASN A 72 13.08 17.33 4.89
N GLU A 73 13.53 16.62 5.94
CA GLU A 73 14.92 16.76 6.46
C GLU A 73 15.96 16.43 5.38
N ASN A 74 15.66 15.47 4.53
CA ASN A 74 16.57 15.04 3.49
C ASN A 74 16.36 15.70 2.13
N LYS A 75 15.42 16.67 2.04
CA LYS A 75 15.05 17.38 0.82
C LYS A 75 14.64 16.44 -0.32
N ILE A 76 13.90 15.39 0.03
CA ILE A 76 13.34 14.45 -0.95
C ILE A 76 12.12 15.10 -1.60
N GLU A 77 12.15 15.20 -2.91
CA GLU A 77 11.04 15.74 -3.69
C GLU A 77 9.89 14.74 -3.79
N ILE A 78 8.68 15.25 -3.63
CA ILE A 78 7.46 14.46 -3.70
C ILE A 78 6.45 15.11 -4.65
N GLU A 79 5.61 14.32 -5.26
CA GLU A 79 4.56 14.78 -6.17
C GLU A 79 3.20 14.15 -5.83
N LYS A 80 2.11 14.84 -6.21
CA LYS A 80 0.75 14.33 -6.03
C LYS A 80 0.53 13.09 -6.87
N SER A 81 -0.08 12.08 -6.28
CA SER A 81 -0.43 10.83 -6.93
C SER A 81 -1.94 10.54 -6.85
N ASN A 82 -2.42 9.75 -7.80
CA ASN A 82 -3.77 9.21 -7.81
C ASN A 82 -3.72 7.75 -7.39
N MET A 83 -3.96 7.47 -6.11
CA MET A 83 -4.16 6.09 -5.69
C MET A 83 -5.58 5.66 -6.07
N SER A 84 -5.70 4.77 -7.02
CA SER A 84 -6.95 4.14 -7.43
C SER A 84 -6.83 2.62 -7.37
N PHE A 85 -7.96 1.97 -7.16
CA PHE A 85 -8.09 0.52 -7.18
C PHE A 85 -9.08 0.17 -8.28
N SER A 86 -8.68 -0.72 -9.19
CA SER A 86 -9.52 -1.20 -10.28
C SER A 86 -9.55 -2.72 -10.30
N VAL A 87 -10.66 -3.27 -10.70
CA VAL A 87 -10.85 -4.71 -10.85
C VAL A 87 -11.36 -5.00 -12.26
N SER A 88 -10.71 -5.95 -12.90
CA SER A 88 -11.16 -6.60 -14.14
C SER A 88 -11.17 -8.10 -13.89
N VAL A 89 -12.31 -8.74 -14.08
CA VAL A 89 -12.47 -10.19 -13.90
C VAL A 89 -12.40 -10.84 -15.28
N GLN A 90 -11.38 -11.67 -15.47
CA GLN A 90 -11.18 -12.40 -16.72
C GLN A 90 -12.44 -13.19 -17.09
N ASP A 91 -12.72 -13.24 -18.38
CA ASP A 91 -13.87 -13.95 -18.96
C ASP A 91 -15.24 -13.45 -18.49
N SER A 92 -15.30 -12.25 -17.97
CA SER A 92 -16.54 -11.59 -17.57
C SER A 92 -16.54 -10.10 -17.93
N ASN A 93 -17.72 -9.51 -18.05
CA ASN A 93 -17.87 -8.06 -18.22
C ASN A 93 -17.82 -7.32 -16.86
N PHE A 94 -17.19 -7.92 -15.84
CA PHE A 94 -17.13 -7.36 -14.50
C PHE A 94 -15.90 -6.50 -14.34
N GLU A 95 -16.04 -5.22 -14.67
CA GLU A 95 -14.95 -4.24 -14.59
C GLU A 95 -15.43 -2.97 -13.90
N TYR A 96 -14.59 -2.41 -13.03
CA TYR A 96 -14.85 -1.12 -12.38
C TYR A 96 -13.58 -0.50 -11.80
N CYS A 97 -13.65 0.81 -11.53
CA CYS A 97 -12.62 1.55 -10.83
C CYS A 97 -13.21 2.19 -9.57
N GLY A 98 -12.48 2.15 -8.46
CA GLY A 98 -12.87 2.73 -7.17
C GLY A 98 -12.82 4.28 -7.11
N LYS A 99 -12.69 4.96 -8.25
CA LYS A 99 -12.64 6.43 -8.35
C LYS A 99 -14.05 7.06 -8.32
N GLY A 100 -14.77 6.85 -7.19
CA GLY A 100 -16.12 7.36 -7.02
C GLY A 100 -17.17 6.66 -7.89
N LEU A 101 -18.40 7.21 -7.91
CA LEU A 101 -19.52 6.60 -8.65
C LEU A 101 -19.25 6.52 -10.16
N SER A 102 -18.60 7.52 -10.75
CA SER A 102 -18.26 7.53 -12.17
C SER A 102 -17.30 6.40 -12.55
N GLY A 103 -16.37 6.05 -11.68
CA GLY A 103 -15.47 4.91 -11.87
C GLY A 103 -16.17 3.58 -11.66
N ILE A 104 -17.00 3.44 -10.64
CA ILE A 104 -17.76 2.22 -10.35
C ILE A 104 -18.70 1.89 -11.50
N PHE A 105 -19.36 2.87 -12.07
CA PHE A 105 -20.29 2.71 -13.19
C PHE A 105 -19.72 3.16 -14.55
N SER A 106 -18.39 3.15 -14.70
CA SER A 106 -17.72 3.44 -15.98
C SER A 106 -18.19 2.50 -17.09
N ASN A 107 -18.39 1.22 -16.78
CA ASN A 107 -19.10 0.29 -17.63
C ASN A 107 -20.60 0.38 -17.32
N LYS A 108 -21.38 0.95 -18.25
CA LYS A 108 -22.84 1.14 -18.07
C LYS A 108 -23.62 -0.16 -17.91
N VAL A 109 -23.10 -1.28 -18.40
CA VAL A 109 -23.69 -2.62 -18.21
C VAL A 109 -23.81 -2.97 -16.71
N ASN A 110 -22.91 -2.45 -15.88
CA ASN A 110 -22.96 -2.66 -14.43
C ASN A 110 -24.24 -2.15 -13.76
N LEU A 111 -24.91 -1.14 -14.35
CA LEU A 111 -26.18 -0.62 -13.83
C LEU A 111 -27.32 -1.65 -13.91
N PHE A 112 -27.22 -2.61 -14.82
CA PHE A 112 -28.24 -3.66 -15.01
C PHE A 112 -27.78 -5.03 -14.50
N ASN A 113 -26.56 -5.12 -13.97
CA ASN A 113 -26.00 -6.37 -13.46
C ASN A 113 -26.34 -6.53 -11.96
N ILE A 114 -27.29 -7.41 -11.64
CA ILE A 114 -27.76 -7.65 -10.27
C ILE A 114 -26.60 -8.06 -9.34
N LYS A 115 -25.65 -8.88 -9.81
CA LYS A 115 -24.48 -9.30 -9.02
C LYS A 115 -23.59 -8.11 -8.71
N PHE A 116 -23.39 -7.22 -9.67
CA PHE A 116 -22.62 -5.99 -9.47
C PHE A 116 -23.30 -5.04 -8.48
N LEU A 117 -24.61 -4.83 -8.62
CA LEU A 117 -25.37 -4.00 -7.69
C LEU A 117 -25.33 -4.56 -6.26
N LYS A 118 -25.44 -5.88 -6.10
CA LYS A 118 -25.31 -6.54 -4.80
C LYS A 118 -23.94 -6.28 -4.17
N MET A 119 -22.86 -6.43 -4.95
CA MET A 119 -21.50 -6.07 -4.51
C MET A 119 -21.42 -4.59 -4.08
N PHE A 120 -21.95 -3.69 -4.89
CA PHE A 120 -21.92 -2.25 -4.61
C PHE A 120 -22.62 -1.89 -3.29
N PHE A 121 -23.80 -2.44 -3.03
CA PHE A 121 -24.50 -2.23 -1.76
C PHE A 121 -23.75 -2.86 -0.58
N ASP A 122 -23.13 -4.01 -0.76
CA ASP A 122 -22.32 -4.64 0.28
C ASP A 122 -21.05 -3.82 0.58
N ILE A 123 -20.43 -3.16 -0.41
CA ILE A 123 -19.32 -2.22 -0.17
C ILE A 123 -19.79 -1.10 0.77
N ILE A 124 -20.92 -0.47 0.47
CA ILE A 124 -21.44 0.63 1.28
C ILE A 124 -21.78 0.15 2.70
N LYS A 125 -22.47 -0.97 2.81
CA LYS A 125 -22.85 -1.60 4.09
C LYS A 125 -21.63 -1.94 4.94
N PHE A 126 -20.66 -2.60 4.32
CA PHE A 126 -19.42 -3.03 4.99
C PHE A 126 -18.61 -1.83 5.46
N TYR A 127 -18.39 -0.83 4.60
CA TYR A 127 -17.60 0.35 4.96
C TYR A 127 -18.23 1.14 6.10
N LYS A 128 -19.54 1.42 6.04
CA LYS A 128 -20.26 2.13 7.11
C LYS A 128 -20.26 1.40 8.44
N LYS A 129 -20.35 0.06 8.41
CA LYS A 129 -20.35 -0.77 9.62
C LYS A 129 -18.95 -0.90 10.20
N SER A 130 -17.98 -1.16 9.34
CA SER A 130 -16.60 -1.47 9.74
C SER A 130 -15.84 -0.25 10.26
N ASP A 131 -16.18 0.95 9.79
CA ASP A 131 -15.59 2.21 10.27
C ASP A 131 -15.89 2.49 11.76
N LYS A 132 -16.94 1.88 12.29
CA LYS A 132 -17.41 2.07 13.67
C LYS A 132 -17.08 0.88 14.60
N LEU A 133 -16.38 -0.13 14.10
CA LEU A 133 -16.08 -1.31 14.89
C LEU A 133 -14.86 -1.07 15.79
N ASP A 134 -15.13 -0.93 17.08
CA ASP A 134 -14.14 -0.89 18.15
C ASP A 134 -14.26 -2.17 19.03
N ASN A 135 -13.25 -2.45 19.84
CA ASN A 135 -13.24 -3.52 20.85
C ASN A 135 -13.50 -4.95 20.32
N LEU A 136 -12.87 -5.29 19.21
CA LEU A 136 -12.97 -6.63 18.64
C LEU A 136 -12.07 -7.64 19.36
N ASN A 137 -12.58 -8.86 19.49
CA ASN A 137 -11.78 -10.01 19.94
C ASN A 137 -10.64 -10.25 18.92
N GLU A 138 -9.41 -10.32 19.42
CA GLU A 138 -8.18 -10.47 18.58
C GLU A 138 -8.12 -11.80 17.81
N LYS A 139 -8.90 -12.79 18.21
CA LYS A 139 -8.93 -14.12 17.57
C LYS A 139 -9.82 -14.19 16.31
N ILE A 140 -10.65 -13.18 16.06
CA ILE A 140 -11.55 -13.18 14.90
C ILE A 140 -10.76 -12.84 13.63
N THR A 141 -10.89 -13.69 12.61
CA THR A 141 -10.30 -13.42 11.29
C THR A 141 -11.25 -12.60 10.38
N LEU A 142 -10.69 -12.03 9.33
CA LEU A 142 -11.48 -11.36 8.29
C LEU A 142 -12.49 -12.34 7.68
N GLY A 143 -12.07 -13.58 7.36
CA GLY A 143 -12.95 -14.62 6.82
C GLY A 143 -14.14 -14.94 7.72
N ASP A 144 -13.91 -15.13 9.03
CA ASP A 144 -14.98 -15.38 10.02
C ASP A 144 -16.01 -14.25 10.02
N TYR A 145 -15.52 -13.02 9.98
CA TYR A 145 -16.38 -11.84 9.95
C TYR A 145 -17.24 -11.77 8.68
N LEU A 146 -16.65 -12.06 7.52
CA LEU A 146 -17.35 -12.05 6.23
C LEU A 146 -18.49 -13.09 6.18
N ILE A 147 -18.22 -14.29 6.66
CA ILE A 147 -19.21 -15.37 6.76
C ILE A 147 -20.35 -14.96 7.70
N LYS A 148 -20.02 -14.52 8.91
CA LYS A 148 -21.01 -14.14 9.95
C LYS A 148 -21.95 -13.00 9.49
N ASN A 149 -21.48 -12.10 8.61
CA ASN A 149 -22.27 -10.96 8.15
C ASN A 149 -23.02 -11.19 6.84
N ASN A 150 -23.02 -12.40 6.30
CA ASN A 150 -23.72 -12.80 5.07
C ASN A 150 -23.47 -11.82 3.90
N LEU A 151 -22.21 -11.48 3.69
CA LEU A 151 -21.80 -10.63 2.57
C LEU A 151 -21.73 -11.44 1.27
N SER A 152 -22.05 -10.82 0.14
CA SER A 152 -22.08 -11.50 -1.14
C SER A 152 -20.73 -12.03 -1.57
N LYS A 153 -20.75 -13.13 -2.33
CA LYS A 153 -19.54 -13.70 -2.93
C LYS A 153 -18.87 -12.71 -3.88
N GLU A 154 -19.67 -11.91 -4.57
CA GLU A 154 -19.20 -10.86 -5.47
C GLU A 154 -18.43 -9.77 -4.72
N PHE A 155 -18.93 -9.33 -3.56
CA PHE A 155 -18.20 -8.38 -2.70
C PHE A 155 -16.89 -8.97 -2.19
N ILE A 156 -16.92 -10.21 -1.71
CA ILE A 156 -15.75 -10.89 -1.17
C ILE A 156 -14.69 -11.08 -2.26
N ASN A 157 -15.09 -11.70 -3.39
CA ASN A 157 -14.14 -12.18 -4.40
C ASN A 157 -13.73 -11.11 -5.41
N TYR A 158 -14.57 -10.08 -5.65
CA TYR A 158 -14.32 -9.08 -6.69
C TYR A 158 -14.06 -7.68 -6.14
N HIS A 159 -14.12 -7.51 -4.83
CA HIS A 159 -13.76 -6.24 -4.20
C HIS A 159 -12.79 -6.39 -3.04
N LEU A 160 -13.21 -7.04 -1.95
CA LEU A 160 -12.46 -7.00 -0.70
C LEU A 160 -11.17 -7.81 -0.77
N ILE A 161 -11.23 -9.08 -1.15
CA ILE A 161 -10.05 -9.94 -1.20
C ILE A 161 -9.02 -9.45 -2.23
N PRO A 162 -9.39 -9.05 -3.46
CA PRO A 162 -8.43 -8.46 -4.40
C PRO A 162 -7.75 -7.19 -3.85
N MET A 163 -8.50 -6.32 -3.16
CA MET A 163 -7.94 -5.11 -2.57
C MET A 163 -6.97 -5.44 -1.42
N VAL A 164 -7.33 -6.35 -0.53
CA VAL A 164 -6.45 -6.83 0.55
C VAL A 164 -5.19 -7.46 -0.03
N SER A 165 -5.33 -8.33 -1.02
CA SER A 165 -4.22 -8.99 -1.70
C SER A 165 -3.26 -7.98 -2.35
N ALA A 166 -3.79 -6.94 -2.99
CA ALA A 166 -2.99 -5.88 -3.61
C ALA A 166 -2.24 -5.03 -2.58
N ILE A 167 -2.89 -4.68 -1.46
CA ILE A 167 -2.27 -3.84 -0.41
C ILE A 167 -1.10 -4.56 0.28
N TRP A 168 -1.25 -5.84 0.59
CA TRP A 168 -0.24 -6.61 1.34
C TRP A 168 0.57 -7.59 0.49
N SER A 169 0.42 -7.55 -0.83
CA SER A 169 1.12 -8.46 -1.75
C SER A 169 1.01 -9.94 -1.33
N MET A 170 -0.20 -10.34 -0.91
CA MET A 170 -0.46 -11.67 -0.39
C MET A 170 -1.47 -12.44 -1.25
N PRO A 171 -1.40 -13.78 -1.26
CA PRO A 171 -2.37 -14.58 -1.99
C PRO A 171 -3.77 -14.52 -1.32
N PRO A 172 -4.87 -14.69 -2.09
CA PRO A 172 -6.25 -14.55 -1.61
C PRO A 172 -6.58 -15.42 -0.37
N TYR A 173 -6.04 -16.64 -0.28
CA TYR A 173 -6.29 -17.51 0.86
C TYR A 173 -5.69 -16.98 2.17
N ALA A 174 -4.60 -16.24 2.11
CA ALA A 174 -3.97 -15.63 3.28
C ALA A 174 -4.78 -14.42 3.78
N ALA A 175 -5.42 -13.68 2.89
CA ALA A 175 -6.27 -12.55 3.24
C ALA A 175 -7.42 -12.95 4.18
N ASN A 176 -8.04 -14.11 3.98
CA ASN A 176 -9.10 -14.61 4.87
C ASN A 176 -8.63 -14.93 6.30
N LYS A 177 -7.35 -15.29 6.46
CA LYS A 177 -6.74 -15.60 7.76
C LYS A 177 -6.23 -14.37 8.50
N MET A 178 -6.28 -13.19 7.88
CA MET A 178 -5.83 -11.94 8.49
C MET A 178 -6.66 -11.61 9.74
N PRO A 179 -6.02 -11.21 10.87
CA PRO A 179 -6.76 -10.74 12.04
C PRO A 179 -7.64 -9.55 11.69
N LEU A 180 -8.93 -9.65 12.00
CA LEU A 180 -9.91 -8.60 11.66
C LEU A 180 -9.53 -7.23 12.24
N LYS A 181 -9.08 -7.21 13.48
CA LYS A 181 -8.66 -5.99 14.18
C LYS A 181 -7.52 -5.27 13.44
N PHE A 182 -6.52 -6.01 12.94
CA PHE A 182 -5.43 -5.46 12.17
C PHE A 182 -5.92 -4.85 10.84
N PHE A 183 -6.75 -5.60 10.11
CA PHE A 183 -7.36 -5.14 8.86
C PHE A 183 -8.16 -3.83 9.07
N LEU A 184 -9.06 -3.82 10.06
CA LEU A 184 -9.92 -2.66 10.30
C LEU A 184 -9.11 -1.43 10.71
N LYS A 185 -8.14 -1.58 11.63
CA LYS A 185 -7.28 -0.49 12.07
C LYS A 185 -6.46 0.11 10.92
N PHE A 186 -5.96 -0.73 10.02
CA PHE A 186 -5.26 -0.26 8.83
C PHE A 186 -6.19 0.55 7.92
N PHE A 187 -7.38 0.02 7.61
CA PHE A 187 -8.34 0.70 6.74
C PHE A 187 -8.85 2.01 7.34
N GLN A 188 -9.13 2.04 8.65
CA GLN A 188 -9.50 3.26 9.37
C GLN A 188 -8.39 4.31 9.31
N ASN A 189 -7.16 3.94 9.68
CA ASN A 189 -6.02 4.84 9.69
C ASN A 189 -5.74 5.46 8.31
N HIS A 190 -5.89 4.67 7.23
CA HIS A 190 -5.64 5.11 5.86
C HIS A 190 -6.88 5.77 5.20
N GLY A 191 -7.99 5.93 5.93
CA GLY A 191 -9.22 6.51 5.41
C GLY A 191 -9.85 5.71 4.27
N LEU A 192 -9.56 4.40 4.17
CA LEU A 192 -10.03 3.56 3.07
C LEU A 192 -11.53 3.26 3.15
N PHE A 193 -12.15 3.37 4.34
CA PHE A 193 -13.60 3.30 4.51
C PHE A 193 -14.33 4.58 4.12
N LYS A 194 -13.61 5.70 3.97
CA LYS A 194 -14.20 6.98 3.58
C LYS A 194 -14.67 6.93 2.13
N LEU A 195 -15.93 7.24 1.88
CA LEU A 195 -16.50 7.36 0.54
C LEU A 195 -16.26 8.76 -0.07
N LYS A 196 -16.05 9.76 0.79
CA LYS A 196 -15.74 11.16 0.44
C LYS A 196 -14.58 11.66 1.30
N ASN A 197 -13.94 12.75 0.89
CA ASN A 197 -12.83 13.39 1.63
C ASN A 197 -11.70 12.41 1.96
N ARG A 198 -11.29 11.62 0.96
CA ARG A 198 -10.12 10.73 1.08
C ARG A 198 -8.84 11.56 1.13
N PRO A 199 -7.80 11.10 1.85
CA PRO A 199 -6.53 11.79 1.89
C PRO A 199 -5.92 11.95 0.50
N GLN A 200 -5.22 13.06 0.25
CA GLN A 200 -4.40 13.21 -0.94
C GLN A 200 -3.18 12.30 -0.84
N TRP A 201 -2.98 11.47 -1.83
CA TRP A 201 -1.82 10.61 -1.93
C TRP A 201 -0.68 11.27 -2.69
N TYR A 202 0.53 10.88 -2.33
CA TYR A 202 1.77 11.38 -2.90
C TYR A 202 2.69 10.21 -3.25
N THR A 203 3.64 10.47 -4.12
CA THR A 203 4.74 9.55 -4.45
C THR A 203 6.06 10.31 -4.45
N VAL A 204 7.18 9.61 -4.42
CA VAL A 204 8.50 10.24 -4.55
C VAL A 204 8.73 10.61 -6.01
N SER A 205 9.09 11.87 -6.26
CA SER A 205 9.53 12.32 -7.57
C SER A 205 10.78 11.52 -8.00
N ASN A 206 10.83 11.13 -9.26
CA ASN A 206 11.90 10.26 -9.77
C ASN A 206 11.98 8.86 -9.15
N ARG A 207 10.88 8.36 -8.57
CA ARG A 207 10.73 7.03 -7.98
C ARG A 207 11.47 6.83 -6.66
N SER A 208 11.13 5.75 -5.96
CA SER A 208 11.69 5.47 -4.62
C SER A 208 13.21 5.24 -4.62
N ARG A 209 13.78 4.76 -5.72
CA ARG A 209 15.24 4.65 -5.90
C ARG A 209 15.98 5.97 -5.64
N SER A 210 15.37 7.12 -5.95
CA SER A 210 16.00 8.43 -5.79
C SER A 210 16.27 8.76 -4.33
N TYR A 211 15.28 8.55 -3.46
CA TYR A 211 15.48 8.82 -2.04
C TYR A 211 16.42 7.80 -1.38
N VAL A 212 16.35 6.53 -1.78
CA VAL A 212 17.28 5.50 -1.28
C VAL A 212 18.73 5.92 -1.55
N LYS A 213 19.04 6.34 -2.77
CA LYS A 213 20.37 6.86 -3.14
C LYS A 213 20.77 8.08 -2.32
N THR A 214 19.84 9.04 -2.13
CA THR A 214 20.09 10.25 -1.34
C THR A 214 20.40 9.90 0.12
N ILE A 215 19.71 8.94 0.70
CA ILE A 215 19.99 8.53 2.09
C ILE A 215 21.31 7.78 2.20
N LEU A 216 21.57 6.84 1.30
CA LEU A 216 22.86 6.12 1.27
C LEU A 216 24.04 7.10 1.22
N SER A 217 24.01 8.13 0.37
CA SER A 217 25.09 9.11 0.26
C SER A 217 25.37 9.90 1.53
N LYS A 218 24.51 9.82 2.55
CA LYS A 218 24.62 10.51 3.84
C LYS A 218 25.02 9.61 5.01
N ILE A 219 25.15 8.30 4.77
CA ILE A 219 25.63 7.34 5.76
C ILE A 219 27.16 7.37 5.81
N SER A 220 27.73 7.43 7.01
CA SER A 220 29.17 7.67 7.21
C SER A 220 30.07 6.44 7.06
N GLY A 221 29.53 5.24 6.96
CA GLY A 221 30.26 3.97 6.82
C GLY A 221 30.17 3.38 5.43
N GLU A 222 30.44 2.08 5.35
CA GLU A 222 30.37 1.32 4.12
C GLU A 222 29.02 0.59 3.99
N TYR A 223 28.65 0.21 2.74
CA TYR A 223 27.48 -0.60 2.50
C TYR A 223 27.82 -1.83 1.68
N PHE A 224 27.32 -2.95 2.20
CA PHE A 224 27.56 -4.29 1.66
C PHE A 224 26.24 -4.89 1.21
N LYS A 225 26.23 -5.47 0.03
CA LYS A 225 25.09 -6.23 -0.50
C LYS A 225 25.59 -7.46 -1.24
N ASN A 226 24.70 -8.45 -1.42
CA ASN A 226 24.98 -9.60 -2.28
C ASN A 226 25.04 -9.21 -3.76
#